data_08e9023dfbc60823458a79d74b913d20
#
_entry.id   08e9023dfbc60823458a79d74b913d20
#
_cell.length_a   1.000
_cell.length_b   1.000
_cell.length_c   1.000
_cell.angle_alpha   90.00
_cell.angle_beta   90.00
_cell.angle_gamma   90.00
#
_symmetry.space_group_name_H-M   'P 1'
#
loop_
_entity.id
_entity.type
_entity.pdbx_description
1 polymer ?
#
loop_
_entity_poly.entity_id
_entity_poly.type
_entity_poly.pdbx_seq_one_letter_code
_entity_poly.pdbx_strand_id
1 'polypeptide(L)'
;TDLSTNSQSEKARRTAIDYLAVGLPFGKLGVGFGLMPFSSVGYNIQSRIAATNSTPEEINQYSGTGGLNKVFLGVGYQITNKFSVGLDYSYNFGKIQTYSFRFIEGLQYGSREKNLSDITGGLLNAGLTFNTPINKKLNGFASLTYSPDSKLSSSNYRNIATIQYSSTGAEILVQPSDIDVANTTITLPSKLAVGFGFGQNKKWMLGTEITFQKSSNMGNRFNDINNVNFENSLRYSLGGFYIPNYNSFSKYYEKIIYRAGLRYENTGLIINKTAIKEYAATAGLGLPLIGVFSNINIGMEYGQRGTTSANLVQENYTNITIGLSLNDKWFQKRRYY
;
A
#
# COMPACT_ATOMS: atom_id res chain seq x y z
N THR A 1 1.31 4.66 -14.22
CA THR A 1 1.80 5.83 -13.48
C THR A 1 2.63 6.69 -14.40
N ASP A 2 2.37 7.99 -14.40
CA ASP A 2 3.17 9.03 -15.05
C ASP A 2 3.90 9.80 -13.96
N LEU A 3 5.23 9.75 -13.98
CA LEU A 3 6.13 10.47 -13.08
C LEU A 3 6.58 11.75 -13.76
N SER A 4 6.36 12.90 -13.15
CA SER A 4 6.67 14.20 -13.75
C SER A 4 7.50 15.07 -12.82
N THR A 5 8.51 15.72 -13.37
CA THR A 5 9.25 16.83 -12.77
C THR A 5 8.96 18.12 -13.55
N ASN A 6 9.58 19.22 -13.21
CA ASN A 6 9.43 20.47 -13.98
C ASN A 6 9.96 20.37 -15.43
N SER A 7 10.86 19.43 -15.74
CA SER A 7 11.55 19.35 -17.03
C SER A 7 11.42 18.00 -17.73
N GLN A 8 11.00 16.95 -17.06
CA GLN A 8 10.97 15.59 -17.59
C GLN A 8 9.74 14.83 -17.11
N SER A 9 9.30 13.84 -17.89
CA SER A 9 8.27 12.91 -17.48
C SER A 9 8.59 11.50 -17.98
N GLU A 10 8.30 10.49 -17.16
CA GLU A 10 8.47 9.09 -17.48
C GLU A 10 7.23 8.27 -17.09
N LYS A 11 7.03 7.14 -17.78
CA LYS A 11 5.93 6.21 -17.51
C LYS A 11 6.45 4.94 -16.86
N ALA A 12 5.86 4.59 -15.74
CA ALA A 12 6.10 3.31 -15.06
C ALA A 12 4.85 2.44 -15.07
N ARG A 13 5.04 1.13 -15.20
CA ARG A 13 3.94 0.14 -15.10
C ARG A 13 4.33 -0.96 -14.16
N ARG A 14 3.35 -1.43 -13.39
CA ARG A 14 3.54 -2.55 -12.48
C ARG A 14 2.27 -3.40 -12.45
N THR A 15 2.45 -4.72 -12.39
CA THR A 15 1.38 -5.67 -12.11
C THR A 15 1.74 -6.42 -10.82
N ALA A 16 0.81 -6.54 -9.90
CA ALA A 16 1.00 -7.23 -8.63
C ALA A 16 -0.29 -7.93 -8.21
N ILE A 17 -0.16 -8.93 -7.35
CA ILE A 17 -1.30 -9.53 -6.64
C ILE A 17 -1.59 -8.64 -5.44
N ASP A 18 -2.85 -8.18 -5.28
CA ASP A 18 -3.25 -7.33 -4.18
C ASP A 18 -3.45 -8.11 -2.89
N TYR A 19 -4.16 -9.24 -2.92
CA TYR A 19 -4.33 -10.11 -1.76
C TYR A 19 -4.91 -11.47 -2.13
N LEU A 20 -4.67 -12.43 -1.26
CA LEU A 20 -5.37 -13.70 -1.18
C LEU A 20 -5.88 -13.85 0.25
N ALA A 21 -7.19 -14.00 0.44
CA ALA A 21 -7.78 -14.09 1.77
C ALA A 21 -8.93 -15.09 1.81
N VAL A 22 -9.08 -15.73 2.96
CA VAL A 22 -10.18 -16.65 3.27
C VAL A 22 -10.88 -16.17 4.54
N GLY A 23 -12.21 -16.13 4.51
CA GLY A 23 -13.06 -15.80 5.64
C GLY A 23 -14.00 -16.93 5.97
N LEU A 24 -14.04 -17.33 7.23
CA LEU A 24 -14.85 -18.46 7.74
C LEU A 24 -15.81 -17.92 8.82
N PRO A 25 -17.14 -17.89 8.55
CA PRO A 25 -18.14 -17.51 9.53
C PRO A 25 -18.57 -18.72 10.38
N PHE A 26 -18.55 -18.55 11.72
CA PHE A 26 -18.99 -19.55 12.70
C PHE A 26 -20.05 -18.93 13.62
N GLY A 27 -21.26 -18.69 13.11
CA GLY A 27 -22.33 -18.04 13.87
C GLY A 27 -21.96 -16.59 14.24
N LYS A 28 -21.70 -16.35 15.54
CA LYS A 28 -21.26 -15.02 16.03
C LYS A 28 -19.75 -14.76 15.89
N LEU A 29 -18.99 -15.80 15.60
CA LEU A 29 -17.54 -15.74 15.40
C LEU A 29 -17.22 -15.71 13.92
N GLY A 30 -16.31 -14.86 13.50
CA GLY A 30 -15.71 -14.85 12.18
C GLY A 30 -14.20 -14.98 12.30
N VAL A 31 -13.61 -15.81 11.45
CA VAL A 31 -12.15 -15.96 11.35
C VAL A 31 -11.73 -15.63 9.94
N GLY A 32 -10.70 -14.84 9.80
CA GLY A 32 -10.14 -14.46 8.49
C GLY A 32 -8.63 -14.62 8.51
N PHE A 33 -8.07 -15.13 7.43
CA PHE A 33 -6.63 -15.21 7.25
C PHE A 33 -6.26 -14.99 5.78
N GLY A 34 -5.02 -14.57 5.54
CA GLY A 34 -4.60 -14.31 4.18
C GLY A 34 -3.17 -13.80 4.07
N LEU A 35 -2.79 -13.55 2.83
CA LEU A 35 -1.51 -13.01 2.40
C LEU A 35 -1.75 -11.77 1.53
N MET A 36 -1.00 -10.71 1.76
CA MET A 36 -1.05 -9.50 0.92
C MET A 36 0.26 -8.73 0.97
N PRO A 37 0.60 -7.96 -0.07
CA PRO A 37 1.70 -7.01 0.00
C PRO A 37 1.46 -5.96 1.11
N PHE A 38 2.51 -5.62 1.83
CA PHE A 38 2.50 -4.56 2.83
C PHE A 38 3.15 -3.28 2.31
N SER A 39 4.32 -3.42 1.68
CA SER A 39 5.03 -2.32 1.02
C SER A 39 5.75 -2.81 -0.22
N SER A 40 6.16 -1.89 -1.06
CA SER A 40 6.84 -2.20 -2.31
C SER A 40 7.82 -1.09 -2.66
N VAL A 41 8.99 -1.50 -3.09
CA VAL A 41 10.05 -0.65 -3.61
C VAL A 41 10.31 -1.04 -5.06
N GLY A 42 10.34 -0.05 -5.97
CA GLY A 42 10.66 -0.26 -7.39
C GLY A 42 10.98 1.08 -8.03
N TYR A 43 12.26 1.42 -8.12
CA TYR A 43 12.72 2.62 -8.81
C TYR A 43 14.05 2.39 -9.51
N ASN A 44 14.29 3.14 -10.58
CA ASN A 44 15.57 3.24 -11.28
C ASN A 44 15.72 4.69 -11.76
N ILE A 45 16.63 5.41 -11.15
CA ILE A 45 16.82 6.85 -11.36
C ILE A 45 18.26 7.07 -11.82
N GLN A 46 18.43 7.83 -12.89
CA GLN A 46 19.74 8.28 -13.35
C GLN A 46 19.82 9.80 -13.24
N SER A 47 20.90 10.28 -12.65
CA SER A 47 21.23 11.70 -12.59
C SER A 47 22.55 11.94 -13.29
N ARG A 48 22.60 12.96 -14.16
CA ARG A 48 23.83 13.40 -14.82
C ARG A 48 24.17 14.80 -14.36
N ILE A 49 25.38 15.00 -13.89
CA ILE A 49 25.94 16.29 -13.57
C ILE A 49 26.88 16.63 -14.71
N ALA A 50 26.52 17.63 -15.53
CA ALA A 50 27.28 17.99 -16.71
C ALA A 50 28.70 18.45 -16.35
N ALA A 51 29.63 18.15 -17.23
CA ALA A 51 31.02 18.63 -17.12
C ALA A 51 31.05 20.16 -17.07
N THR A 52 31.95 20.68 -16.25
CA THR A 52 32.32 22.11 -16.21
C THR A 52 33.78 22.26 -16.60
N ASN A 53 34.27 23.52 -16.70
CA ASN A 53 35.69 23.77 -17.02
C ASN A 53 36.67 23.15 -15.99
N SER A 54 36.17 22.79 -14.79
CA SER A 54 37.02 22.30 -13.68
C SER A 54 36.57 20.90 -13.15
N THR A 55 35.44 20.37 -13.60
CA THR A 55 34.93 19.06 -13.15
C THR A 55 34.46 18.23 -14.34
N PRO A 56 34.84 16.94 -14.42
CA PRO A 56 34.33 16.03 -15.45
C PRO A 56 32.85 15.74 -15.25
N GLU A 57 32.19 15.15 -16.25
CA GLU A 57 30.80 14.67 -16.14
C GLU A 57 30.72 13.56 -15.10
N GLU A 58 29.69 13.64 -14.26
CA GLU A 58 29.39 12.61 -13.27
C GLU A 58 28.01 11.99 -13.54
N ILE A 59 27.96 10.65 -13.58
CA ILE A 59 26.74 9.86 -13.77
C ILE A 59 26.48 9.10 -12.49
N ASN A 60 25.34 9.38 -11.86
CA ASN A 60 24.83 8.66 -10.71
C ASN A 60 23.58 7.85 -11.10
N GLN A 61 23.55 6.58 -10.75
CA GLN A 61 22.40 5.72 -10.95
C GLN A 61 21.97 5.13 -9.62
N TYR A 62 20.68 5.25 -9.31
CA TYR A 62 20.08 4.73 -8.10
C TYR A 62 18.96 3.78 -8.47
N SER A 63 18.97 2.57 -7.94
CA SER A 63 17.88 1.63 -8.13
C SER A 63 17.51 0.95 -6.82
N GLY A 64 16.23 0.61 -6.69
CA GLY A 64 15.72 -0.10 -5.55
C GLY A 64 14.67 -1.11 -5.97
N THR A 65 14.72 -2.29 -5.37
CA THR A 65 13.77 -3.38 -5.63
C THR A 65 13.39 -4.08 -4.34
N GLY A 66 12.24 -4.78 -4.36
CA GLY A 66 11.77 -5.58 -3.26
C GLY A 66 10.50 -5.04 -2.60
N GLY A 67 10.30 -5.39 -1.34
CA GLY A 67 9.13 -4.99 -0.56
C GLY A 67 8.84 -5.97 0.55
N LEU A 68 7.80 -5.65 1.31
CA LEU A 68 7.33 -6.49 2.40
C LEU A 68 5.97 -7.09 2.05
N ASN A 69 5.78 -8.33 2.43
CA ASN A 69 4.50 -9.03 2.43
C ASN A 69 4.03 -9.22 3.87
N LYS A 70 2.74 -9.40 4.06
CA LYS A 70 2.17 -9.77 5.37
C LYS A 70 1.25 -10.96 5.24
N VAL A 71 1.39 -11.89 6.17
CA VAL A 71 0.39 -12.92 6.48
C VAL A 71 -0.39 -12.41 7.68
N PHE A 72 -1.70 -12.52 7.65
CA PHE A 72 -2.55 -12.10 8.75
C PHE A 72 -3.53 -13.19 9.18
N LEU A 73 -3.88 -13.16 10.46
CA LEU A 73 -4.96 -13.92 11.08
C LEU A 73 -5.81 -12.96 11.90
N GLY A 74 -7.09 -12.90 11.59
CA GLY A 74 -8.06 -12.05 12.27
C GLY A 74 -9.22 -12.85 12.83
N VAL A 75 -9.71 -12.40 13.98
CA VAL A 75 -10.88 -12.96 14.64
C VAL A 75 -11.86 -11.83 14.97
N GLY A 76 -13.11 -12.01 14.61
CA GLY A 76 -14.20 -11.08 14.91
C GLY A 76 -15.29 -11.78 15.71
N TYR A 77 -15.83 -11.11 16.72
CA TYR A 77 -16.91 -11.64 17.55
C TYR A 77 -18.05 -10.63 17.67
N GLN A 78 -19.25 -11.09 17.37
CA GLN A 78 -20.48 -10.31 17.53
C GLN A 78 -20.97 -10.44 18.99
N ILE A 79 -20.67 -9.42 19.82
CA ILE A 79 -21.06 -9.39 21.23
C ILE A 79 -22.58 -9.28 21.35
N THR A 80 -23.16 -8.31 20.63
CA THR A 80 -24.60 -8.11 20.55
C THR A 80 -25.01 -7.96 19.08
N ASN A 81 -26.31 -7.88 18.80
CA ASN A 81 -26.79 -7.62 17.44
C ASN A 81 -26.34 -6.26 16.87
N LYS A 82 -25.82 -5.36 17.73
CA LYS A 82 -25.36 -4.02 17.34
C LYS A 82 -23.86 -3.84 17.43
N PHE A 83 -23.17 -4.55 18.34
CA PHE A 83 -21.75 -4.40 18.61
C PHE A 83 -20.97 -5.64 18.22
N SER A 84 -19.88 -5.43 17.49
CA SER A 84 -18.87 -6.45 17.21
C SER A 84 -17.47 -5.92 17.49
N VAL A 85 -16.59 -6.81 17.95
CA VAL A 85 -15.18 -6.54 18.19
C VAL A 85 -14.34 -7.44 17.31
N GLY A 86 -13.17 -7.00 16.98
CA GLY A 86 -12.21 -7.77 16.19
C GLY A 86 -10.78 -7.53 16.64
N LEU A 87 -9.98 -8.55 16.47
CA LEU A 87 -8.54 -8.52 16.66
C LEU A 87 -7.89 -9.18 15.46
N ASP A 88 -6.82 -8.59 14.98
CA ASP A 88 -6.04 -9.09 13.86
C ASP A 88 -4.55 -8.99 14.22
N TYR A 89 -3.84 -10.09 14.00
CA TYR A 89 -2.39 -10.15 14.07
C TYR A 89 -1.83 -10.41 12.69
N SER A 90 -0.83 -9.64 12.30
CA SER A 90 -0.13 -9.84 11.04
C SER A 90 1.39 -9.92 11.22
N TYR A 91 2.01 -10.85 10.53
CA TYR A 91 3.45 -11.00 10.46
C TYR A 91 3.95 -10.49 9.12
N ASN A 92 4.84 -9.51 9.16
CA ASN A 92 5.43 -8.87 8.00
C ASN A 92 6.82 -9.43 7.77
N PHE A 93 7.16 -9.70 6.51
CA PHE A 93 8.45 -10.23 6.09
C PHE A 93 8.77 -9.82 4.66
N GLY A 94 10.06 -9.65 4.38
CA GLY A 94 10.53 -9.35 3.03
C GLY A 94 11.88 -8.70 2.98
N LYS A 95 12.35 -8.44 1.76
CA LYS A 95 13.68 -7.89 1.48
C LYS A 95 13.58 -6.63 0.63
N ILE A 96 14.39 -5.66 0.99
CA ILE A 96 14.59 -4.43 0.20
C ILE A 96 16.06 -4.35 -0.17
N GLN A 97 16.32 -4.21 -1.46
CA GLN A 97 17.65 -4.10 -2.01
C GLN A 97 17.78 -2.76 -2.74
N THR A 98 18.86 -2.03 -2.48
CA THR A 98 19.16 -0.78 -3.16
C THR A 98 20.58 -0.82 -3.73
N TYR A 99 20.73 -0.24 -4.90
CA TYR A 99 22.01 -0.04 -5.56
C TYR A 99 22.24 1.45 -5.82
N SER A 100 23.47 1.89 -5.61
CA SER A 100 23.96 3.19 -6.03
C SER A 100 25.24 3.01 -6.82
N PHE A 101 25.26 3.57 -8.02
CA PHE A 101 26.44 3.57 -8.90
C PHE A 101 26.87 5.01 -9.15
N ARG A 102 28.17 5.24 -9.14
CA ARG A 102 28.79 6.53 -9.47
C ARG A 102 29.91 6.34 -10.45
N PHE A 103 29.82 7.03 -11.58
CA PHE A 103 30.85 7.09 -12.61
C PHE A 103 31.25 8.53 -12.85
N ILE A 104 32.54 8.74 -13.05
CA ILE A 104 33.10 10.03 -13.39
C ILE A 104 33.80 9.86 -14.75
N GLU A 105 33.46 10.70 -15.71
CA GLU A 105 34.03 10.67 -17.05
C GLU A 105 35.58 10.79 -17.00
N GLY A 106 36.25 9.97 -17.81
CA GLY A 106 37.74 9.91 -17.84
C GLY A 106 38.34 9.01 -16.76
N LEU A 107 37.57 8.48 -15.81
CA LEU A 107 38.02 7.46 -14.86
C LEU A 107 37.73 6.05 -15.37
N GLN A 108 38.71 5.15 -15.24
CA GLN A 108 38.55 3.74 -15.62
C GLN A 108 37.58 2.97 -14.72
N TYR A 109 37.44 3.43 -13.47
CA TYR A 109 36.68 2.75 -12.44
C TYR A 109 35.53 3.61 -11.93
N GLY A 110 34.38 2.96 -11.66
CA GLY A 110 33.27 3.53 -10.91
C GLY A 110 33.19 2.95 -9.51
N SER A 111 32.30 3.50 -8.72
CA SER A 111 31.95 2.94 -7.40
C SER A 111 30.52 2.41 -7.39
N ARG A 112 30.32 1.31 -6.69
CA ARG A 112 29.00 0.71 -6.44
C ARG A 112 28.79 0.51 -4.95
N GLU A 113 27.64 0.90 -4.47
CA GLU A 113 27.14 0.54 -3.15
C GLU A 113 25.89 -0.32 -3.31
N LYS A 114 25.89 -1.48 -2.65
CA LYS A 114 24.74 -2.39 -2.57
C LYS A 114 24.30 -2.51 -1.12
N ASN A 115 23.05 -2.19 -0.83
CA ASN A 115 22.44 -2.40 0.49
C ASN A 115 21.33 -3.42 0.38
N LEU A 116 21.31 -4.38 1.30
CA LEU A 116 20.23 -5.35 1.47
C LEU A 116 19.71 -5.26 2.88
N SER A 117 18.39 -5.20 3.04
CA SER A 117 17.73 -5.26 4.34
C SER A 117 16.69 -6.36 4.32
N ASP A 118 16.84 -7.31 5.22
CA ASP A 118 15.87 -8.34 5.51
C ASP A 118 15.02 -7.90 6.70
N ILE A 119 13.72 -7.66 6.47
CA ILE A 119 12.83 -6.99 7.42
C ILE A 119 11.74 -7.95 7.85
N THR A 120 11.56 -8.10 9.17
CA THR A 120 10.52 -8.96 9.73
C THR A 120 9.91 -8.33 10.98
N GLY A 121 8.64 -8.66 11.27
CA GLY A 121 8.00 -8.23 12.52
C GLY A 121 6.49 -8.36 12.53
N GLY A 122 5.91 -8.30 13.71
CA GLY A 122 4.49 -8.45 13.98
C GLY A 122 3.77 -7.11 14.12
N LEU A 123 2.52 -7.06 13.69
CA LEU A 123 1.58 -5.95 13.86
C LEU A 123 0.29 -6.46 14.47
N LEU A 124 -0.26 -5.69 15.39
CA LEU A 124 -1.56 -5.96 16.01
C LEU A 124 -2.56 -4.87 15.61
N ASN A 125 -3.78 -5.25 15.28
CA ASN A 125 -4.89 -4.32 15.07
C ASN A 125 -6.09 -4.74 15.91
N ALA A 126 -6.79 -3.78 16.50
CA ALA A 126 -8.04 -3.99 17.20
C ALA A 126 -9.15 -3.16 16.54
N GLY A 127 -10.33 -3.69 16.48
CA GLY A 127 -11.48 -3.03 15.86
C GLY A 127 -12.75 -3.17 16.67
N LEU A 128 -13.59 -2.15 16.60
CA LEU A 128 -14.94 -2.11 17.14
C LEU A 128 -15.88 -1.65 16.03
N THR A 129 -17.03 -2.32 15.88
CA THR A 129 -18.08 -1.86 14.98
C THR A 129 -19.41 -1.78 15.71
N PHE A 130 -20.17 -0.74 15.38
CA PHE A 130 -21.52 -0.51 15.85
C PHE A 130 -22.46 -0.40 14.66
N ASN A 131 -23.51 -1.18 14.63
CA ASN A 131 -24.52 -1.17 13.58
C ASN A 131 -25.92 -1.10 14.22
N THR A 132 -26.74 -0.16 13.77
CA THR A 132 -28.07 0.05 14.34
C THR A 132 -29.06 0.47 13.25
N PRO A 133 -30.29 -0.03 13.29
CA PRO A 133 -31.37 0.51 12.46
C PRO A 133 -31.68 1.94 12.91
N ILE A 134 -31.64 2.89 11.99
CA ILE A 134 -32.09 4.28 12.20
C ILE A 134 -33.61 4.35 12.05
N ASN A 135 -34.11 3.64 11.03
CA ASN A 135 -35.55 3.46 10.81
C ASN A 135 -35.79 2.13 10.07
N LYS A 136 -37.06 1.85 9.67
CA LYS A 136 -37.46 0.59 8.99
C LYS A 136 -36.66 0.27 7.70
N LYS A 137 -36.02 1.28 7.07
CA LYS A 137 -35.30 1.12 5.79
C LYS A 137 -33.82 1.47 5.90
N LEU A 138 -33.41 2.29 6.86
CA LEU A 138 -32.06 2.80 6.99
C LEU A 138 -31.33 2.18 8.18
N ASN A 139 -30.12 1.73 7.94
CA ASN A 139 -29.15 1.33 8.95
C ASN A 139 -28.02 2.34 9.02
N GLY A 140 -27.59 2.66 10.23
CA GLY A 140 -26.39 3.43 10.50
C GLY A 140 -25.29 2.53 11.02
N PHE A 141 -24.05 2.82 10.71
CA PHE A 141 -22.89 2.12 11.22
C PHE A 141 -21.79 3.09 11.63
N ALA A 142 -21.04 2.70 12.62
CA ALA A 142 -19.83 3.37 13.05
C ALA A 142 -18.73 2.32 13.26
N SER A 143 -17.48 2.70 13.05
CA SER A 143 -16.33 1.83 13.26
C SER A 143 -15.18 2.60 13.89
N LEU A 144 -14.41 1.90 14.70
CA LEU A 144 -13.17 2.38 15.29
C LEU A 144 -12.14 1.29 15.11
N THR A 145 -10.98 1.60 14.53
CA THR A 145 -9.84 0.68 14.47
C THR A 145 -8.60 1.35 15.03
N TYR A 146 -7.83 0.60 15.79
CA TYR A 146 -6.60 1.05 16.39
C TYR A 146 -5.48 0.04 16.15
N SER A 147 -4.35 0.53 15.65
CA SER A 147 -3.11 -0.22 15.50
C SER A 147 -2.07 0.47 16.38
N PRO A 148 -1.54 -0.18 17.43
CA PRO A 148 -0.47 0.39 18.25
C PRO A 148 0.83 0.51 17.47
N ASP A 149 1.78 1.26 18.00
CA ASP A 149 3.15 1.29 17.51
C ASP A 149 3.73 -0.12 17.47
N SER A 150 4.44 -0.44 16.41
CA SER A 150 5.04 -1.75 16.21
C SER A 150 6.46 -1.63 15.71
N LYS A 151 7.31 -2.57 16.10
CA LYS A 151 8.73 -2.60 15.73
C LYS A 151 8.99 -3.73 14.76
N LEU A 152 9.57 -3.41 13.61
CA LEU A 152 10.10 -4.38 12.67
C LEU A 152 11.61 -4.44 12.82
N SER A 153 12.14 -5.66 12.89
CA SER A 153 13.58 -5.92 12.90
C SER A 153 14.12 -5.88 11.49
N SER A 154 15.23 -5.20 11.27
CA SER A 154 15.91 -5.13 9.97
C SER A 154 17.34 -5.66 10.12
N SER A 155 17.64 -6.76 9.48
CA SER A 155 19.00 -7.27 9.31
C SER A 155 19.60 -6.65 8.08
N ASN A 156 20.72 -5.94 8.24
CA ASN A 156 21.29 -5.10 7.20
C ASN A 156 22.63 -5.67 6.70
N TYR A 157 22.84 -5.58 5.39
CA TYR A 157 24.10 -5.92 4.72
C TYR A 157 24.45 -4.80 3.74
N ARG A 158 25.71 -4.39 3.74
CA ARG A 158 26.26 -3.39 2.81
C ARG A 158 27.51 -3.91 2.14
N ASN A 159 27.57 -3.78 0.83
CA ASN A 159 28.77 -4.05 0.05
C ASN A 159 29.13 -2.81 -0.77
N ILE A 160 30.36 -2.37 -0.65
CA ILE A 160 30.93 -1.30 -1.47
C ILE A 160 31.98 -1.94 -2.37
N ALA A 161 31.97 -1.59 -3.65
CA ALA A 161 32.90 -2.14 -4.61
C ALA A 161 33.40 -1.08 -5.59
N THR A 162 34.65 -1.17 -5.94
CA THR A 162 35.18 -0.57 -7.17
C THR A 162 34.78 -1.46 -8.33
N ILE A 163 34.18 -0.89 -9.35
CA ILE A 163 33.71 -1.60 -10.53
C ILE A 163 34.28 -1.09 -11.81
N GLN A 164 34.38 -1.95 -12.81
CA GLN A 164 34.71 -1.64 -14.19
C GLN A 164 33.69 -2.31 -15.10
N TYR A 165 33.34 -1.70 -16.21
CA TYR A 165 32.56 -2.37 -17.24
C TYR A 165 33.48 -3.04 -18.29
N SER A 166 33.15 -4.27 -18.64
CA SER A 166 33.76 -4.96 -19.77
C SER A 166 33.34 -4.30 -21.09
N SER A 167 34.04 -4.62 -22.17
CA SER A 167 33.64 -4.21 -23.52
C SER A 167 32.27 -4.67 -23.95
N THR A 168 31.68 -5.70 -23.29
CA THR A 168 30.35 -6.20 -23.50
C THR A 168 29.30 -5.55 -22.57
N GLY A 169 29.70 -4.58 -21.73
CA GLY A 169 28.82 -3.92 -20.77
C GLY A 169 28.55 -4.72 -19.49
N ALA A 170 29.24 -5.83 -19.26
CA ALA A 170 29.12 -6.58 -18.02
C ALA A 170 29.92 -5.91 -16.90
N GLU A 171 29.32 -5.84 -15.70
CA GLU A 171 29.96 -5.32 -14.49
C GLU A 171 31.03 -6.30 -14.00
N ILE A 172 32.26 -5.78 -13.80
CA ILE A 172 33.37 -6.50 -13.20
C ILE A 172 33.68 -5.88 -11.84
N LEU A 173 33.62 -6.70 -10.81
CA LEU A 173 34.02 -6.30 -9.45
C LEU A 173 35.53 -6.35 -9.35
N VAL A 174 36.15 -5.19 -9.15
CA VAL A 174 37.60 -5.10 -9.02
C VAL A 174 38.03 -5.25 -7.57
N GLN A 175 37.35 -4.55 -6.67
CA GLN A 175 37.65 -4.58 -5.24
C GLN A 175 36.35 -4.50 -4.43
N PRO A 176 35.71 -5.66 -4.15
CA PRO A 176 34.56 -5.70 -3.27
C PRO A 176 34.98 -5.62 -1.81
N SER A 177 34.22 -4.90 -1.00
CA SER A 177 34.41 -4.82 0.46
C SER A 177 33.04 -4.92 1.12
N ASP A 178 32.88 -5.92 1.98
CA ASP A 178 31.71 -6.06 2.82
C ASP A 178 31.87 -5.19 4.06
N ILE A 179 30.87 -4.35 4.31
CA ILE A 179 30.83 -3.44 5.44
C ILE A 179 29.87 -4.03 6.47
N ASP A 180 30.35 -4.26 7.66
CA ASP A 180 29.50 -4.65 8.77
C ASP A 180 28.58 -3.50 9.16
N VAL A 181 27.28 -3.72 9.06
CA VAL A 181 26.23 -2.73 9.35
C VAL A 181 25.35 -3.28 10.45
N ALA A 182 25.22 -2.52 11.53
CA ALA A 182 24.37 -2.91 12.64
C ALA A 182 22.93 -3.18 12.19
N ASN A 183 22.32 -4.20 12.79
CA ASN A 183 20.89 -4.43 12.65
C ASN A 183 20.11 -3.26 13.25
N THR A 184 19.03 -2.87 12.59
CA THR A 184 18.22 -1.72 12.98
C THR A 184 16.78 -2.14 13.28
N THR A 185 16.06 -1.26 13.95
CA THR A 185 14.63 -1.43 14.20
C THR A 185 13.87 -0.32 13.51
N ILE A 186 12.90 -0.70 12.69
CA ILE A 186 11.99 0.24 12.02
C ILE A 186 10.73 0.33 12.87
N THR A 187 10.44 1.52 13.39
CA THR A 187 9.21 1.75 14.15
C THR A 187 8.09 2.14 13.18
N LEU A 188 7.03 1.34 13.15
CA LEU A 188 5.79 1.68 12.47
C LEU A 188 4.90 2.45 13.45
N PRO A 189 4.41 3.63 13.06
CA PRO A 189 3.64 4.48 13.95
C PRO A 189 2.24 3.94 14.22
N SER A 190 1.68 4.30 15.37
CA SER A 190 0.29 4.00 15.70
C SER A 190 -0.67 4.66 14.71
N LYS A 191 -1.78 3.96 14.47
CA LYS A 191 -2.84 4.40 13.56
C LYS A 191 -4.20 4.24 14.21
N LEU A 192 -5.01 5.29 14.12
CA LEU A 192 -6.41 5.32 14.54
C LEU A 192 -7.29 5.66 13.34
N ALA A 193 -8.30 4.84 13.06
CA ALA A 193 -9.30 5.18 12.06
C ALA A 193 -10.71 5.14 12.67
N VAL A 194 -11.51 6.14 12.31
CA VAL A 194 -12.90 6.29 12.73
C VAL A 194 -13.75 6.42 11.48
N GLY A 195 -14.74 5.54 11.37
CA GLY A 195 -15.65 5.49 10.24
C GLY A 195 -17.10 5.64 10.66
N PHE A 196 -17.88 6.32 9.81
CA PHE A 196 -19.32 6.49 9.96
C PHE A 196 -20.00 6.30 8.61
N GLY A 197 -21.22 5.81 8.65
CA GLY A 197 -22.00 5.72 7.43
C GLY A 197 -23.43 5.30 7.69
N PHE A 198 -24.21 5.34 6.63
CA PHE A 198 -25.59 4.92 6.64
C PHE A 198 -26.00 4.41 5.26
N GLY A 199 -27.05 3.63 5.21
CA GLY A 199 -27.53 3.08 3.97
C GLY A 199 -28.75 2.20 4.11
N GLN A 200 -29.27 1.81 2.97
CA GLN A 200 -30.35 0.83 2.86
C GLN A 200 -29.75 -0.51 2.42
N ASN A 201 -30.01 -1.55 3.19
CA ASN A 201 -29.51 -2.89 2.88
C ASN A 201 -29.84 -3.31 1.45
N LYS A 202 -28.89 -3.88 0.73
CA LYS A 202 -28.99 -4.36 -0.66
C LYS A 202 -29.41 -3.28 -1.68
N LYS A 203 -29.29 -2.01 -1.36
CA LYS A 203 -29.64 -0.92 -2.25
C LYS A 203 -28.58 0.15 -2.37
N TRP A 204 -28.17 0.77 -1.30
CA TRP A 204 -27.13 1.79 -1.31
C TRP A 204 -26.51 2.00 0.07
N MET A 205 -25.30 2.51 0.09
CA MET A 205 -24.58 2.89 1.29
C MET A 205 -23.69 4.09 0.97
N LEU A 206 -23.60 5.02 1.91
CA LEU A 206 -22.65 6.12 1.92
C LEU A 206 -21.89 6.09 3.25
N GLY A 207 -20.58 6.22 3.22
CA GLY A 207 -19.75 6.23 4.40
C GLY A 207 -18.53 7.13 4.25
N THR A 208 -18.02 7.58 5.38
CA THR A 208 -16.79 8.37 5.49
C THR A 208 -15.89 7.76 6.55
N GLU A 209 -14.58 7.89 6.35
CA GLU A 209 -13.56 7.46 7.30
C GLU A 209 -12.48 8.53 7.43
N ILE A 210 -12.05 8.76 8.64
CA ILE A 210 -10.91 9.61 8.99
C ILE A 210 -9.86 8.71 9.62
N THR A 211 -8.66 8.68 9.04
CA THR A 211 -7.52 7.92 9.56
C THR A 211 -6.44 8.89 10.00
N PHE A 212 -6.04 8.78 11.25
CA PHE A 212 -4.92 9.50 11.84
C PHE A 212 -3.76 8.54 12.09
N GLN A 213 -2.54 8.92 11.68
CA GLN A 213 -1.33 8.15 11.92
C GLN A 213 -0.23 9.04 12.51
N LYS A 214 0.36 8.60 13.62
CA LYS A 214 1.38 9.35 14.35
C LYS A 214 2.76 9.21 13.71
N SER A 215 2.90 9.66 12.46
CA SER A 215 4.11 9.51 11.66
C SER A 215 5.26 10.42 12.07
N SER A 216 5.02 11.43 12.91
CA SER A 216 6.06 12.35 13.41
C SER A 216 7.20 11.65 14.16
N ASN A 217 6.98 10.43 14.65
CA ASN A 217 7.98 9.62 15.34
C ASN A 217 8.80 8.73 14.37
N MET A 218 8.50 8.77 13.08
CA MET A 218 9.28 8.05 12.07
C MET A 218 10.63 8.75 11.88
N GLY A 219 11.68 7.97 11.77
CA GLY A 219 13.02 8.44 11.43
C GLY A 219 13.43 8.03 10.03
N ASN A 220 14.37 8.76 9.47
CA ASN A 220 15.03 8.31 8.26
C ASN A 220 15.87 7.06 8.54
N ARG A 221 15.93 6.15 7.58
CA ARG A 221 16.73 4.93 7.67
C ARG A 221 18.23 5.21 7.81
N PHE A 222 18.69 6.32 7.22
CA PHE A 222 20.08 6.77 7.25
C PHE A 222 20.14 8.18 7.86
N ASN A 223 21.08 8.42 8.75
CA ASN A 223 21.23 9.68 9.49
C ASN A 223 21.71 10.86 8.62
N ASP A 224 22.19 10.59 7.43
CA ASP A 224 22.67 11.57 6.45
C ASP A 224 21.58 12.21 5.58
N ILE A 225 20.34 11.70 5.68
CA ILE A 225 19.19 12.26 4.96
C ILE A 225 18.64 13.45 5.75
N ASN A 226 19.01 14.68 5.36
CA ASN A 226 18.64 15.91 6.07
C ASN A 226 17.45 16.66 5.45
N ASN A 227 17.05 16.31 4.24
CA ASN A 227 15.98 16.99 3.50
C ASN A 227 14.62 16.31 3.60
N VAL A 228 14.49 15.24 4.38
CA VAL A 228 13.26 14.49 4.61
C VAL A 228 12.89 14.50 6.08
N ASN A 229 11.68 14.94 6.37
CA ASN A 229 11.09 14.97 7.71
C ASN A 229 9.72 14.30 7.69
N PHE A 230 9.21 13.96 8.87
CA PHE A 230 7.90 13.36 9.02
C PHE A 230 7.03 14.17 9.98
N GLU A 231 5.78 14.34 9.62
CA GLU A 231 4.71 14.87 10.47
C GLU A 231 3.58 13.85 10.59
N ASN A 232 2.57 14.14 11.41
CA ASN A 232 1.43 13.24 11.52
C ASN A 232 0.63 13.20 10.22
N SER A 233 0.27 11.99 9.79
CA SER A 233 -0.54 11.77 8.60
C SER A 233 -2.03 11.84 8.93
N LEU A 234 -2.81 12.39 8.01
CA LEU A 234 -4.25 12.47 8.08
C LEU A 234 -4.88 12.13 6.73
N ARG A 235 -5.76 11.13 6.73
CA ARG A 235 -6.48 10.67 5.54
C ARG A 235 -7.98 10.82 5.74
N TYR A 236 -8.64 11.38 4.74
CA TYR A 236 -10.09 11.44 4.63
C TYR A 236 -10.54 10.59 3.45
N SER A 237 -11.51 9.73 3.68
CA SER A 237 -12.11 8.88 2.64
C SER A 237 -13.63 9.05 2.68
N LEU A 238 -14.24 9.23 1.52
CA LEU A 238 -15.68 9.25 1.31
C LEU A 238 -16.01 8.27 0.22
N GLY A 239 -16.98 7.39 0.42
CA GLY A 239 -17.34 6.43 -0.61
C GLY A 239 -18.68 5.77 -0.36
N GLY A 240 -19.17 5.12 -1.40
CA GLY A 240 -20.43 4.42 -1.32
C GLY A 240 -20.68 3.46 -2.47
N PHE A 241 -21.81 2.79 -2.40
CA PHE A 241 -22.28 1.95 -3.48
C PHE A 241 -23.78 2.13 -3.72
N TYR A 242 -24.20 1.76 -4.93
CA TYR A 242 -25.60 1.72 -5.35
C TYR A 242 -25.91 0.45 -6.14
N ILE A 243 -27.04 -0.19 -5.85
CA ILE A 243 -27.57 -1.35 -6.56
C ILE A 243 -29.01 -0.97 -6.99
N PRO A 244 -29.30 -0.83 -8.27
CA PRO A 244 -30.61 -0.42 -8.76
C PRO A 244 -31.73 -1.33 -8.26
N ASN A 245 -31.60 -2.65 -8.49
CA ASN A 245 -32.54 -3.65 -8.04
C ASN A 245 -31.86 -5.00 -7.81
N TYR A 246 -31.51 -5.29 -6.54
CA TYR A 246 -30.83 -6.53 -6.15
C TYR A 246 -31.61 -7.81 -6.55
N ASN A 247 -32.94 -7.74 -6.57
CA ASN A 247 -33.82 -8.87 -6.86
C ASN A 247 -34.28 -8.95 -8.32
N SER A 248 -33.70 -8.20 -9.23
CA SER A 248 -34.10 -8.24 -10.65
C SER A 248 -33.80 -9.61 -11.27
N PHE A 249 -34.79 -10.21 -11.93
CA PHE A 249 -34.63 -11.49 -12.64
C PHE A 249 -34.31 -11.31 -14.13
N SER A 250 -34.76 -10.22 -14.74
CA SER A 250 -34.72 -10.02 -16.21
C SER A 250 -33.58 -9.10 -16.66
N LYS A 251 -33.12 -8.18 -15.80
CA LYS A 251 -32.16 -7.14 -16.19
C LYS A 251 -30.87 -7.24 -15.36
N TYR A 252 -29.83 -7.79 -15.95
CA TYR A 252 -28.54 -8.00 -15.29
C TYR A 252 -27.92 -6.71 -14.74
N TYR A 253 -27.99 -5.60 -15.50
CA TYR A 253 -27.41 -4.31 -15.09
C TYR A 253 -28.06 -3.73 -13.81
N GLU A 254 -29.29 -4.14 -13.46
CA GLU A 254 -29.94 -3.74 -12.21
C GLU A 254 -29.32 -4.40 -10.98
N LYS A 255 -28.63 -5.53 -11.14
CA LYS A 255 -27.95 -6.27 -10.06
C LYS A 255 -26.50 -5.82 -9.84
N ILE A 256 -25.95 -5.10 -10.80
CA ILE A 256 -24.57 -4.60 -10.72
C ILE A 256 -24.43 -3.67 -9.52
N ILE A 257 -23.34 -3.85 -8.77
CA ILE A 257 -22.99 -2.97 -7.66
C ILE A 257 -22.09 -1.87 -8.22
N TYR A 258 -22.64 -0.67 -8.32
CA TYR A 258 -21.89 0.53 -8.73
C TYR A 258 -21.24 1.16 -7.52
N ARG A 259 -19.94 1.43 -7.57
CA ARG A 259 -19.14 2.00 -6.47
C ARG A 259 -18.44 3.25 -6.91
N ALA A 260 -18.34 4.23 -5.99
CA ALA A 260 -17.55 5.43 -6.20
C ALA A 260 -16.98 5.91 -4.86
N GLY A 261 -15.84 6.59 -4.91
CA GLY A 261 -15.21 7.16 -3.72
C GLY A 261 -14.18 8.23 -4.05
N LEU A 262 -13.87 9.02 -3.03
CA LEU A 262 -12.86 10.07 -3.04
C LEU A 262 -11.94 9.90 -1.84
N ARG A 263 -10.66 10.19 -2.01
CA ARG A 263 -9.66 10.16 -0.96
C ARG A 263 -8.79 11.41 -1.03
N TYR A 264 -8.56 11.99 0.13
CA TYR A 264 -7.55 13.00 0.36
C TYR A 264 -6.64 12.56 1.49
N GLU A 265 -5.35 12.71 1.32
CA GLU A 265 -4.36 12.34 2.33
C GLU A 265 -3.24 13.38 2.41
N ASN A 266 -2.98 13.89 3.61
CA ASN A 266 -1.69 14.43 3.97
C ASN A 266 -0.84 13.25 4.43
N THR A 267 0.14 12.85 3.63
CA THR A 267 0.91 11.61 3.85
C THR A 267 1.81 11.67 5.09
N GLY A 268 2.02 12.85 5.65
CA GLY A 268 2.97 13.09 6.73
C GLY A 268 4.43 13.15 6.27
N LEU A 269 4.71 12.99 4.99
CA LEU A 269 6.06 13.09 4.44
C LEU A 269 6.33 14.53 4.00
N ILE A 270 7.44 15.10 4.47
CA ILE A 270 7.94 16.44 4.10
C ILE A 270 9.29 16.28 3.41
N ILE A 271 9.40 16.72 2.17
CA ILE A 271 10.65 16.70 1.39
C ILE A 271 10.97 18.13 0.97
N ASN A 272 12.20 18.58 1.18
CA ASN A 272 12.62 19.96 0.86
C ASN A 272 11.65 21.01 1.45
N LYS A 273 11.19 20.81 2.70
CA LYS A 273 10.20 21.65 3.40
C LYS A 273 8.82 21.69 2.73
N THR A 274 8.53 20.78 1.80
CA THR A 274 7.25 20.70 1.09
C THR A 274 6.50 19.43 1.53
N ALA A 275 5.29 19.60 2.05
CA ALA A 275 4.44 18.47 2.45
C ALA A 275 3.90 17.71 1.23
N ILE A 276 4.02 16.41 1.25
CA ILE A 276 3.53 15.53 0.18
C ILE A 276 2.07 15.16 0.45
N LYS A 277 1.19 15.52 -0.47
CA LYS A 277 -0.24 15.26 -0.42
C LYS A 277 -0.65 14.29 -1.51
N GLU A 278 -1.77 13.60 -1.28
CA GLU A 278 -2.34 12.67 -2.24
C GLU A 278 -3.85 12.89 -2.38
N TYR A 279 -4.33 12.86 -3.62
CA TYR A 279 -5.74 12.91 -3.98
C TYR A 279 -6.07 11.72 -4.88
N ALA A 280 -7.19 11.08 -4.64
CA ALA A 280 -7.64 10.00 -5.51
C ALA A 280 -9.15 9.97 -5.65
N ALA A 281 -9.61 9.58 -6.84
CA ALA A 281 -10.99 9.23 -7.12
C ALA A 281 -11.06 7.76 -7.56
N THR A 282 -12.08 7.06 -7.09
CA THR A 282 -12.28 5.64 -7.40
C THR A 282 -13.65 5.41 -8.01
N ALA A 283 -13.71 4.47 -8.95
CA ALA A 283 -14.94 3.93 -9.51
C ALA A 283 -14.84 2.41 -9.56
N GLY A 284 -15.97 1.71 -9.44
CA GLY A 284 -15.93 0.25 -9.46
C GLY A 284 -17.27 -0.40 -9.77
N LEU A 285 -17.17 -1.62 -10.28
CA LEU A 285 -18.32 -2.47 -10.62
C LEU A 285 -18.18 -3.81 -9.89
N GLY A 286 -19.25 -4.23 -9.21
CA GLY A 286 -19.38 -5.58 -8.68
C GLY A 286 -20.37 -6.37 -9.53
N LEU A 287 -19.90 -7.39 -10.21
CA LEU A 287 -20.65 -8.21 -11.17
C LEU A 287 -21.04 -9.54 -10.51
N PRO A 288 -22.29 -9.72 -10.03
CA PRO A 288 -22.71 -10.99 -9.43
C PRO A 288 -22.77 -12.09 -10.49
N LEU A 289 -22.20 -13.25 -10.19
CA LEU A 289 -22.26 -14.42 -11.06
C LEU A 289 -23.61 -15.15 -10.89
N ILE A 290 -24.18 -15.57 -12.01
CA ILE A 290 -25.47 -16.27 -12.02
C ILE A 290 -25.29 -17.70 -11.48
N GLY A 291 -26.16 -18.10 -10.56
CA GLY A 291 -26.18 -19.46 -10.01
C GLY A 291 -25.19 -19.75 -8.89
N VAL A 292 -24.33 -18.79 -8.52
CA VAL A 292 -23.38 -18.90 -7.41
C VAL A 292 -23.35 -17.60 -6.60
N PHE A 293 -22.97 -17.70 -5.32
CA PHE A 293 -22.85 -16.52 -4.44
C PHE A 293 -21.55 -15.73 -4.66
N SER A 294 -20.98 -15.79 -5.86
CA SER A 294 -19.67 -15.24 -6.20
C SER A 294 -19.81 -13.94 -7.00
N ASN A 295 -18.80 -13.07 -6.92
CA ASN A 295 -18.77 -11.78 -7.62
C ASN A 295 -17.41 -11.57 -8.30
N ILE A 296 -17.43 -10.97 -9.49
CA ILE A 296 -16.26 -10.35 -10.10
C ILE A 296 -16.30 -8.87 -9.77
N ASN A 297 -15.23 -8.34 -9.21
CA ASN A 297 -15.09 -6.93 -8.88
C ASN A 297 -14.05 -6.29 -9.80
N ILE A 298 -14.43 -5.20 -10.45
CA ILE A 298 -13.54 -4.40 -11.28
C ILE A 298 -13.49 -3.02 -10.65
N GLY A 299 -12.30 -2.55 -10.33
CA GLY A 299 -12.07 -1.22 -9.76
C GLY A 299 -11.09 -0.42 -10.60
N MET A 300 -11.30 0.88 -10.64
CA MET A 300 -10.38 1.86 -11.20
C MET A 300 -10.15 2.95 -10.17
N GLU A 301 -8.91 3.31 -9.96
CA GLU A 301 -8.49 4.46 -9.15
C GLU A 301 -7.61 5.36 -10.00
N TYR A 302 -7.93 6.64 -10.00
CA TYR A 302 -7.09 7.69 -10.56
C TYR A 302 -6.67 8.63 -9.44
N GLY A 303 -5.39 8.91 -9.32
CA GLY A 303 -4.87 9.74 -8.25
C GLY A 303 -3.61 10.50 -8.63
N GLN A 304 -3.32 11.48 -7.80
CA GLN A 304 -2.12 12.30 -7.86
C GLN A 304 -1.45 12.33 -6.49
N ARG A 305 -0.15 12.07 -6.46
CA ARG A 305 0.70 12.16 -5.26
C ARG A 305 1.87 13.09 -5.53
N GLY A 306 2.20 13.93 -4.54
CA GLY A 306 3.33 14.85 -4.61
C GLY A 306 3.08 16.10 -5.45
N THR A 307 4.16 16.76 -5.81
CA THR A 307 4.14 18.03 -6.55
C THR A 307 5.44 18.19 -7.32
N THR A 308 5.42 18.94 -8.40
CA THR A 308 6.63 19.36 -9.14
C THR A 308 7.35 20.55 -8.50
N SER A 309 6.74 21.21 -7.51
CA SER A 309 7.38 22.31 -6.78
C SER A 309 8.60 21.82 -6.00
N ALA A 310 9.56 22.71 -5.74
CA ALA A 310 10.80 22.42 -5.00
C ALA A 310 11.65 21.27 -5.62
N ASN A 311 11.61 21.11 -6.94
CA ASN A 311 12.28 20.04 -7.72
C ASN A 311 11.90 18.63 -7.25
N LEU A 312 10.65 18.44 -6.84
CA LEU A 312 10.11 17.15 -6.47
C LEU A 312 9.44 16.46 -7.67
N VAL A 313 9.11 15.19 -7.47
CA VAL A 313 8.40 14.37 -8.45
C VAL A 313 6.91 14.34 -8.10
N GLN A 314 6.08 14.67 -9.07
CA GLN A 314 4.65 14.44 -9.03
C GLN A 314 4.34 13.13 -9.74
N GLU A 315 3.56 12.30 -9.08
CA GLU A 315 3.08 11.02 -9.59
C GLU A 315 1.58 11.12 -9.91
N ASN A 316 1.21 10.93 -11.17
CA ASN A 316 -0.17 10.72 -11.58
C ASN A 316 -0.36 9.24 -11.92
N TYR A 317 -1.25 8.57 -11.20
CA TYR A 317 -1.39 7.13 -11.36
C TYR A 317 -2.82 6.71 -11.69
N THR A 318 -2.92 5.64 -12.47
CA THR A 318 -4.16 4.91 -12.73
C THR A 318 -3.95 3.46 -12.33
N ASN A 319 -4.71 3.00 -11.35
CA ASN A 319 -4.73 1.62 -10.90
C ASN A 319 -6.00 0.94 -11.41
N ILE A 320 -5.86 -0.25 -11.99
CA ILE A 320 -6.98 -1.10 -12.37
C ILE A 320 -6.85 -2.39 -11.55
N THR A 321 -7.90 -2.72 -10.81
CA THR A 321 -7.96 -3.90 -9.95
C THR A 321 -9.06 -4.84 -10.43
N ILE A 322 -8.74 -6.13 -10.53
CA ILE A 322 -9.70 -7.20 -10.80
C ILE A 322 -9.66 -8.17 -9.64
N GLY A 323 -10.79 -8.35 -8.96
CA GLY A 323 -10.92 -9.23 -7.81
C GLY A 323 -12.01 -10.27 -8.02
N LEU A 324 -11.77 -11.48 -7.53
CA LEU A 324 -12.74 -12.57 -7.49
C LEU A 324 -13.13 -12.83 -6.04
N SER A 325 -14.42 -12.76 -5.74
CA SER A 325 -14.98 -13.16 -4.44
C SER A 325 -15.75 -14.45 -4.63
N LEU A 326 -15.17 -15.56 -4.15
CA LEU A 326 -15.78 -16.88 -4.23
C LEU A 326 -16.43 -17.20 -2.89
N ASN A 327 -17.75 -17.38 -2.88
CA ASN A 327 -18.50 -17.77 -1.71
C ASN A 327 -19.11 -19.15 -1.94
N ASP A 328 -18.87 -20.07 -1.01
CA ASP A 328 -19.44 -21.41 -1.04
C ASP A 328 -19.84 -21.85 0.38
N LYS A 329 -20.79 -22.75 0.45
CA LYS A 329 -21.20 -23.38 1.70
C LYS A 329 -20.41 -24.67 1.89
N TRP A 330 -19.29 -24.57 2.61
CA TRP A 330 -18.47 -25.73 2.93
C TRP A 330 -19.12 -26.60 4.02
N PHE A 331 -18.79 -27.91 4.03
CA PHE A 331 -19.27 -28.87 5.04
C PHE A 331 -20.77 -29.17 5.05
N GLN A 332 -21.51 -28.91 3.98
CA GLN A 332 -22.88 -29.42 3.85
C GLN A 332 -22.84 -30.88 3.38
N LYS A 333 -23.33 -31.80 4.21
CA LYS A 333 -23.58 -33.19 3.80
C LYS A 333 -24.63 -33.19 2.67
N ARG A 334 -24.29 -33.75 1.51
CA ARG A 334 -25.26 -34.02 0.45
C ARG A 334 -26.30 -35.01 1.02
N ARG A 335 -27.55 -34.61 1.09
CA ARG A 335 -28.63 -35.53 1.36
C ARG A 335 -29.04 -36.17 0.06
N TYR A 336 -28.79 -37.48 -0.07
CA TYR A 336 -29.35 -38.27 -1.14
C TYR A 336 -30.76 -38.68 -0.66
N TYR A 337 -31.79 -38.32 -1.39
CA TYR A 337 -33.17 -38.78 -1.22
C TYR A 337 -33.40 -39.97 -2.13
#